data_753cbca0fdadeacc8de6326e9063813d
#
_entry.id   753cbca0fdadeacc8de6326e9063813d
#
_cell.length_a   1.000
_cell.length_b   1.000
_cell.length_c   1.000
_cell.angle_alpha   90.00
_cell.angle_beta   90.00
_cell.angle_gamma   90.00
#
_symmetry.space_group_name_H-M   'P 1'
#
loop_
_entity.id
_entity.type
_entity.pdbx_description
1 polymer ?
#
loop_
_entity_poly.entity_id
_entity_poly.type
_entity_poly.pdbx_seq_one_letter_code
_entity_poly.pdbx_strand_id
1 'polypeptide(L)'
;MKYIFSITFIILGFTFFSQCKGLSKKCIKTIGDGYMHTGQTSALELSEGKKFQFVAIFYEGQNYRISSCSDILLGDLQLTVRNLNRQLFYDNHGNGSTSYDFKVSNTQKLIISLIAPKKESNNNLASSEDIIGCVTAIVGVRL
;
A
#
# COMPACT_ATOMS: atom_id res chain seq x y z
N MET A 1 -33.99 0.29 41.76
CA MET A 1 -33.17 -0.71 41.05
C MET A 1 -33.61 -0.89 39.59
N LYS A 2 -33.96 0.16 38.88
CA LYS A 2 -34.42 0.04 37.48
C LYS A 2 -33.52 0.72 36.44
N TYR A 3 -32.34 1.23 36.82
CA TYR A 3 -31.51 2.03 35.93
C TYR A 3 -30.04 1.53 35.77
N ILE A 4 -29.70 0.32 36.26
CA ILE A 4 -28.35 -0.23 36.19
C ILE A 4 -28.13 -1.09 34.94
N PHE A 5 -29.15 -1.43 34.18
CA PHE A 5 -29.03 -2.37 33.04
C PHE A 5 -28.82 -1.71 31.69
N SER A 6 -28.76 -0.38 31.59
CA SER A 6 -28.70 0.32 30.30
C SER A 6 -27.34 0.87 29.91
N ILE A 7 -26.28 0.72 30.71
CA ILE A 7 -24.96 1.32 30.46
C ILE A 7 -23.95 0.32 29.90
N THR A 8 -24.24 -0.97 29.89
CA THR A 8 -23.27 -2.03 29.51
C THR A 8 -23.19 -2.31 28.00
N PHE A 9 -23.98 -1.63 27.15
CA PHE A 9 -24.06 -1.98 25.71
C PHE A 9 -23.33 -1.02 24.77
N ILE A 10 -22.59 -0.02 25.25
CA ILE A 10 -21.99 1.03 24.38
C ILE A 10 -20.47 0.85 24.14
N ILE A 11 -19.81 -0.20 24.65
CA ILE A 11 -18.35 -0.32 24.59
C ILE A 11 -17.85 -1.31 23.49
N LEU A 12 -18.70 -1.83 22.62
CA LEU A 12 -18.30 -2.84 21.62
C LEU A 12 -18.13 -2.31 20.19
N GLY A 13 -17.78 -1.05 19.99
CA GLY A 13 -17.85 -0.42 18.65
C GLY A 13 -16.56 0.12 18.04
N PHE A 14 -15.36 -0.09 18.57
CA PHE A 14 -14.18 0.62 18.05
C PHE A 14 -12.90 -0.23 17.96
N THR A 15 -12.88 -1.31 17.20
CA THR A 15 -11.62 -2.07 16.97
C THR A 15 -11.31 -2.41 15.51
N PHE A 16 -11.73 -1.64 14.52
CA PHE A 16 -11.53 -2.02 13.10
C PHE A 16 -10.43 -1.26 12.33
N PHE A 17 -9.64 -0.37 12.95
CA PHE A 17 -8.69 0.46 12.19
C PHE A 17 -7.20 0.07 12.33
N SER A 18 -6.85 -1.09 12.87
CA SER A 18 -5.45 -1.39 13.19
C SER A 18 -4.79 -2.52 12.39
N GLN A 19 -5.49 -3.18 11.47
CA GLN A 19 -4.98 -4.45 10.90
C GLN A 19 -3.78 -4.29 9.97
N CYS A 20 -3.67 -3.18 9.22
CA CYS A 20 -2.58 -3.00 8.24
C CYS A 20 -1.35 -2.26 8.76
N LYS A 21 -1.37 -1.70 9.96
CA LYS A 21 -0.22 -0.98 10.54
C LYS A 21 1.03 -1.85 10.75
N GLY A 22 0.84 -3.12 11.06
CA GLY A 22 1.93 -4.08 11.23
C GLY A 22 2.71 -4.31 9.94
N LEU A 23 2.03 -4.34 8.79
CA LEU A 23 2.65 -4.49 7.49
C LEU A 23 3.52 -3.27 7.15
N SER A 24 3.05 -2.04 7.41
CA SER A 24 3.83 -0.82 7.19
C SER A 24 5.13 -0.83 7.97
N LYS A 25 5.09 -1.23 9.25
CA LYS A 25 6.30 -1.32 10.08
C LYS A 25 7.31 -2.34 9.55
N LYS A 26 6.83 -3.48 9.04
CA LYS A 26 7.69 -4.48 8.39
C LYS A 26 8.27 -3.92 7.09
N CYS A 27 7.46 -3.27 6.28
CA CYS A 27 7.86 -2.71 4.99
C CYS A 27 8.91 -1.60 5.13
N ILE A 28 8.80 -0.72 6.13
CA ILE A 28 9.80 0.31 6.43
C ILE A 28 11.18 -0.31 6.68
N LYS A 29 11.24 -1.46 7.35
CA LYS A 29 12.51 -2.17 7.60
C LYS A 29 13.16 -2.71 6.33
N THR A 30 12.39 -2.94 5.27
CA THR A 30 12.87 -3.49 4.00
C THR A 30 13.29 -2.43 2.99
N ILE A 31 13.17 -1.14 3.33
CA ILE A 31 13.52 -0.05 2.41
C ILE A 31 14.99 -0.05 2.02
N GLY A 32 15.83 -0.67 2.83
CA GLY A 32 17.26 -0.85 2.59
C GLY A 32 18.14 0.23 3.23
N ASP A 33 19.42 -0.11 3.35
CA ASP A 33 20.41 0.77 3.95
C ASP A 33 20.62 2.03 3.12
N GLY A 34 20.85 3.15 3.77
CA GLY A 34 21.07 4.45 3.15
C GLY A 34 19.81 5.18 2.72
N TYR A 35 18.64 4.64 3.00
CA TYR A 35 17.35 5.32 2.81
C TYR A 35 16.69 5.61 4.13
N MET A 36 16.16 6.82 4.26
CA MET A 36 15.34 7.23 5.40
C MET A 36 13.88 7.36 4.96
N HIS A 37 12.98 6.79 5.75
CA HIS A 37 11.54 6.89 5.51
C HIS A 37 11.07 8.35 5.61
N THR A 38 10.38 8.85 4.59
CA THR A 38 9.95 10.26 4.51
C THR A 38 8.68 10.56 5.32
N GLY A 39 8.03 9.55 5.87
CA GLY A 39 6.69 9.70 6.47
C GLY A 39 5.54 9.61 5.46
N GLN A 40 5.81 9.66 4.16
CA GLN A 40 4.82 9.43 3.12
C GLN A 40 4.59 7.93 2.98
N THR A 41 3.55 7.45 3.60
CA THR A 41 3.17 6.04 3.57
C THR A 41 1.66 5.90 3.55
N SER A 42 1.19 4.85 2.94
CA SER A 42 -0.21 4.50 2.94
C SER A 42 -0.37 3.00 3.09
N ALA A 43 -1.25 2.59 3.98
CA ALA A 43 -1.55 1.18 4.23
C ALA A 43 -3.05 0.98 4.35
N LEU A 44 -3.58 0.01 3.63
CA LEU A 44 -5.00 -0.31 3.66
C LEU A 44 -5.26 -1.77 3.26
N GLU A 45 -6.49 -2.22 3.47
CA GLU A 45 -6.98 -3.48 2.92
C GLU A 45 -7.38 -3.30 1.46
N LEU A 46 -6.97 -4.23 0.62
CA LEU A 46 -7.27 -4.27 -0.80
C LEU A 46 -7.74 -5.66 -1.20
N SER A 47 -8.81 -5.71 -1.98
CA SER A 47 -9.29 -6.97 -2.57
C SER A 47 -8.53 -7.29 -3.85
N GLU A 48 -8.43 -8.57 -4.19
CA GLU A 48 -7.86 -9.00 -5.46
C GLU A 48 -8.50 -8.28 -6.65
N GLY A 49 -7.70 -7.96 -7.66
CA GLY A 49 -8.12 -7.22 -8.86
C GLY A 49 -8.42 -5.74 -8.64
N LYS A 50 -8.33 -5.24 -7.41
CA LYS A 50 -8.58 -3.82 -7.10
C LYS A 50 -7.30 -3.01 -7.12
N LYS A 51 -7.46 -1.70 -7.25
CA LYS A 51 -6.39 -0.71 -7.32
C LYS A 51 -6.54 0.32 -6.21
N PHE A 52 -5.41 0.67 -5.61
CA PHE A 52 -5.29 1.79 -4.69
C PHE A 52 -4.28 2.80 -5.22
N GLN A 53 -4.57 4.09 -5.03
CA GLN A 53 -3.71 5.18 -5.48
C GLN A 53 -3.60 6.26 -4.41
N PHE A 54 -2.41 6.84 -4.29
CA PHE A 54 -2.17 8.04 -3.51
C PHE A 54 -1.15 8.94 -4.18
N VAL A 55 -1.10 10.20 -3.74
CA VAL A 55 -0.17 11.20 -4.26
C VAL A 55 0.92 11.46 -3.23
N ALA A 56 2.17 11.43 -3.66
CA ALA A 56 3.32 11.81 -2.85
C ALA A 56 4.10 12.94 -3.52
N ILE A 57 4.79 13.75 -2.69
CA ILE A 57 5.60 14.89 -3.12
C ILE A 57 7.06 14.48 -3.13
N PHE A 58 7.76 14.81 -4.23
CA PHE A 58 9.16 14.52 -4.43
C PHE A 58 9.92 15.80 -4.75
N TYR A 59 10.98 16.06 -4.01
CA TYR A 59 11.75 17.31 -4.10
C TYR A 59 12.95 17.18 -5.04
N GLU A 60 13.22 18.25 -5.77
CA GLU A 60 14.33 18.34 -6.70
C GLU A 60 15.68 17.97 -6.08
N GLY A 61 16.51 17.28 -6.84
CA GLY A 61 17.88 16.92 -6.49
C GLY A 61 18.00 15.70 -5.56
N GLN A 62 16.89 15.20 -5.02
CA GLN A 62 16.88 14.05 -4.11
C GLN A 62 16.77 12.72 -4.85
N ASN A 63 17.33 11.67 -4.26
CA ASN A 63 17.15 10.29 -4.71
C ASN A 63 16.14 9.61 -3.80
N TYR A 64 15.14 8.99 -4.41
CA TYR A 64 14.06 8.33 -3.70
C TYR A 64 13.98 6.85 -4.03
N ARG A 65 13.43 6.10 -3.10
CA ARG A 65 12.96 4.73 -3.30
C ARG A 65 11.50 4.64 -2.89
N ILE A 66 10.67 4.12 -3.79
CA ILE A 66 9.31 3.72 -3.49
C ILE A 66 9.32 2.20 -3.32
N SER A 67 8.84 1.71 -2.19
CA SER A 67 8.73 0.28 -1.92
C SER A 67 7.28 -0.10 -1.63
N SER A 68 6.84 -1.22 -2.16
CA SER A 68 5.52 -1.79 -1.91
C SER A 68 5.63 -3.12 -1.17
N CYS A 69 4.69 -3.37 -0.29
CA CYS A 69 4.56 -4.62 0.43
C CYS A 69 3.09 -5.04 0.46
N SER A 70 2.86 -6.34 0.48
CA SER A 70 1.52 -6.92 0.59
C SER A 70 1.52 -8.11 1.53
N ASP A 71 0.33 -8.47 2.00
CA ASP A 71 0.12 -9.79 2.60
C ASP A 71 0.41 -10.88 1.59
N ILE A 72 0.95 -11.98 2.09
CA ILE A 72 1.29 -13.15 1.27
C ILE A 72 0.06 -13.71 0.53
N LEU A 73 -1.14 -13.51 1.07
CA LEU A 73 -2.39 -13.98 0.46
C LEU A 73 -2.71 -13.28 -0.86
N LEU A 74 -2.37 -11.99 -1.00
CA LEU A 74 -2.62 -11.23 -2.23
C LEU A 74 -1.60 -11.54 -3.33
N GLY A 75 -0.38 -11.95 -2.97
CA GLY A 75 0.71 -12.14 -3.92
C GLY A 75 1.37 -10.84 -4.36
N ASP A 76 2.00 -10.88 -5.53
CA ASP A 76 2.82 -9.78 -6.04
C ASP A 76 1.96 -8.63 -6.55
N LEU A 77 2.14 -7.45 -5.95
CA LEU A 77 1.46 -6.24 -6.39
C LEU A 77 2.07 -5.70 -7.68
N GLN A 78 1.23 -5.18 -8.55
CA GLN A 78 1.69 -4.27 -9.60
C GLN A 78 1.87 -2.88 -9.02
N LEU A 79 3.09 -2.36 -9.10
CA LEU A 79 3.45 -1.00 -8.69
C LEU A 79 3.61 -0.13 -9.92
N THR A 80 2.84 0.95 -10.01
CA THR A 80 3.02 1.96 -11.06
C THR A 80 3.24 3.34 -10.47
N VAL A 81 4.05 4.14 -11.15
CA VAL A 81 4.35 5.54 -10.79
C VAL A 81 4.09 6.42 -12.01
N ARG A 82 3.24 7.43 -11.84
CA ARG A 82 2.84 8.37 -12.89
C ARG A 82 2.92 9.81 -12.39
N ASN A 83 3.11 10.77 -13.32
CA ASN A 83 2.88 12.16 -12.97
C ASN A 83 1.38 12.52 -12.97
N LEU A 84 1.05 13.78 -12.61
CA LEU A 84 -0.34 14.23 -12.61
C LEU A 84 -0.98 14.26 -14.01
N ASN A 85 -0.16 14.34 -15.07
CA ASN A 85 -0.59 14.25 -16.46
C ASN A 85 -0.75 12.79 -16.94
N ARG A 86 -0.68 11.82 -16.02
CA ARG A 86 -0.80 10.37 -16.28
C ARG A 86 0.36 9.76 -17.10
N GLN A 87 1.43 10.49 -17.30
CA GLN A 87 2.63 9.94 -17.94
C GLN A 87 3.25 8.90 -17.02
N LEU A 88 3.51 7.71 -17.55
CA LEU A 88 4.08 6.58 -16.83
C LEU A 88 5.60 6.76 -16.69
N PHE A 89 6.10 6.67 -15.46
CA PHE A 89 7.54 6.61 -15.16
C PHE A 89 8.02 5.21 -14.83
N TYR A 90 7.17 4.42 -14.18
CA TYR A 90 7.52 3.07 -13.79
C TYR A 90 6.29 2.16 -13.75
N ASP A 91 6.49 0.91 -14.15
CA ASP A 91 5.53 -0.18 -14.03
C ASP A 91 6.33 -1.48 -13.86
N ASN A 92 6.14 -2.18 -12.76
CA ASN A 92 6.76 -3.48 -12.55
C ASN A 92 6.01 -4.64 -13.22
N HIS A 93 4.90 -4.37 -13.88
CA HIS A 93 4.05 -5.37 -14.53
C HIS A 93 3.65 -6.57 -13.65
N GLY A 94 3.66 -6.39 -12.31
CA GLY A 94 3.34 -7.46 -11.37
C GLY A 94 4.37 -8.60 -11.32
N ASN A 95 5.62 -8.33 -11.67
CA ASN A 95 6.70 -9.34 -11.77
C ASN A 95 7.42 -9.64 -10.45
N GLY A 96 6.87 -9.19 -9.32
CA GLY A 96 7.46 -9.37 -7.99
C GLY A 96 8.51 -8.33 -7.59
N SER A 97 8.87 -7.40 -8.47
CA SER A 97 9.72 -6.28 -8.09
C SER A 97 8.97 -5.32 -7.16
N THR A 98 9.48 -5.13 -5.96
CA THR A 98 8.79 -4.40 -4.88
C THR A 98 9.31 -2.98 -4.68
N SER A 99 10.32 -2.55 -5.43
CA SER A 99 10.93 -1.22 -5.25
C SER A 99 11.32 -0.56 -6.57
N TYR A 100 11.27 0.77 -6.56
CA TYR A 100 11.67 1.63 -7.65
C TYR A 100 12.52 2.78 -7.15
N ASP A 101 13.74 2.90 -7.68
CA ASP A 101 14.70 3.95 -7.35
C ASP A 101 14.76 4.99 -8.46
N PHE A 102 14.75 6.27 -8.09
CA PHE A 102 14.83 7.36 -9.06
C PHE A 102 15.38 8.65 -8.45
N LYS A 103 15.93 9.49 -9.32
CA LYS A 103 16.34 10.86 -8.97
C LYS A 103 15.35 11.86 -9.52
N VAL A 104 15.03 12.86 -8.73
CA VAL A 104 14.06 13.91 -9.10
C VAL A 104 14.78 15.13 -9.69
N SER A 105 14.43 15.49 -10.91
CA SER A 105 14.98 16.67 -11.61
C SER A 105 14.27 17.96 -11.24
N ASN A 106 12.98 17.90 -10.95
CA ASN A 106 12.13 19.03 -10.56
C ASN A 106 11.18 18.57 -9.46
N THR A 107 10.94 19.43 -8.47
CA THR A 107 9.94 19.16 -7.44
C THR A 107 8.57 18.91 -8.06
N GLN A 108 7.99 17.75 -7.78
CA GLN A 108 6.74 17.32 -8.39
C GLN A 108 5.93 16.37 -7.52
N LYS A 109 4.66 16.29 -7.84
CA LYS A 109 3.75 15.29 -7.27
C LYS A 109 3.65 14.10 -8.20
N LEU A 110 3.78 12.90 -7.66
CA LEU A 110 3.60 11.65 -8.40
C LEU A 110 2.44 10.85 -7.82
N ILE A 111 1.73 10.16 -8.71
CA ILE A 111 0.67 9.21 -8.37
C ILE A 111 1.32 7.84 -8.26
N ILE A 112 1.24 7.24 -7.09
CA ILE A 112 1.70 5.89 -6.81
C ILE A 112 0.46 4.99 -6.79
N SER A 113 0.46 3.93 -7.58
CA SER A 113 -0.66 2.97 -7.63
C SER A 113 -0.19 1.58 -7.28
N LEU A 114 -0.96 0.92 -6.44
CA LEU A 114 -0.83 -0.50 -6.11
C LEU A 114 -2.03 -1.23 -6.67
N ILE A 115 -1.80 -2.29 -7.43
CA ILE A 115 -2.85 -3.11 -8.01
C ILE A 115 -2.66 -4.54 -7.53
N ALA A 116 -3.67 -5.08 -6.86
CA ALA A 116 -3.65 -6.47 -6.42
C ALA A 116 -3.94 -7.40 -7.60
N PRO A 117 -3.16 -8.49 -7.79
CA PRO A 117 -3.40 -9.42 -8.86
C PRO A 117 -4.77 -10.09 -8.69
N LYS A 118 -5.44 -10.37 -9.80
CA LYS A 118 -6.63 -11.19 -9.81
C LYS A 118 -6.21 -12.64 -9.98
N LYS A 119 -6.57 -13.49 -9.04
CA LYS A 119 -6.35 -14.93 -9.17
C LYS A 119 -7.43 -15.52 -10.08
N GLU A 120 -7.03 -16.23 -11.12
CA GLU A 120 -7.97 -16.98 -11.94
C GLU A 120 -8.50 -18.17 -11.14
N SER A 121 -9.81 -18.17 -10.92
CA SER A 121 -10.49 -19.33 -10.33
C SER A 121 -10.68 -20.40 -11.40
N ASN A 122 -9.88 -21.43 -11.37
CA ASN A 122 -9.96 -22.56 -12.30
C ASN A 122 -11.07 -23.57 -11.98
N ASN A 123 -12.04 -23.24 -11.14
CA ASN A 123 -13.10 -24.19 -10.81
C ASN A 123 -14.49 -23.54 -10.84
N ASN A 124 -15.39 -24.18 -11.55
CA ASN A 124 -16.82 -23.94 -11.67
C ASN A 124 -17.62 -24.12 -10.37
N LEU A 125 -17.04 -23.84 -9.21
CA LEU A 125 -17.73 -23.86 -7.93
C LEU A 125 -18.04 -22.43 -7.49
N ALA A 126 -19.32 -22.16 -7.42
CA ALA A 126 -19.90 -20.92 -6.94
C ALA A 126 -19.32 -20.48 -5.59
N SER A 127 -19.10 -19.16 -5.43
CA SER A 127 -18.60 -18.47 -4.24
C SER A 127 -17.10 -18.63 -3.94
N SER A 128 -16.24 -18.11 -4.82
CA SER A 128 -14.92 -17.68 -4.35
C SER A 128 -15.11 -16.34 -3.65
N GLU A 129 -15.00 -16.31 -2.33
CA GLU A 129 -14.86 -15.04 -1.61
C GLU A 129 -13.61 -14.34 -2.14
N ASP A 130 -13.72 -13.06 -2.46
CA ASP A 130 -12.57 -12.25 -2.90
C ASP A 130 -11.49 -12.30 -1.82
N ILE A 131 -10.26 -12.56 -2.22
CA ILE A 131 -9.11 -12.50 -1.31
C ILE A 131 -8.88 -11.03 -0.95
N ILE A 132 -8.88 -10.74 0.34
CA ILE A 132 -8.60 -9.41 0.89
C ILE A 132 -7.33 -9.49 1.71
N GLY A 133 -6.44 -8.55 1.55
CA GLY A 133 -5.22 -8.46 2.34
C GLY A 133 -4.72 -7.03 2.46
N CYS A 134 -3.78 -6.83 3.37
CA CYS A 134 -3.15 -5.53 3.56
C CYS A 134 -2.13 -5.25 2.47
N VAL A 135 -2.12 -4.02 1.98
CA VAL A 135 -1.10 -3.48 1.08
C VAL A 135 -0.55 -2.18 1.64
N THR A 136 0.69 -1.91 1.36
CA THR A 136 1.33 -0.63 1.72
C THR A 136 2.35 -0.23 0.69
N ALA A 137 2.51 1.08 0.50
CA ALA A 137 3.66 1.66 -0.17
C ALA A 137 4.32 2.66 0.76
N ILE A 138 5.63 2.70 0.75
CA ILE A 138 6.46 3.61 1.52
C ILE A 138 7.42 4.34 0.60
N VAL A 139 7.75 5.56 0.98
CA VAL A 139 8.71 6.41 0.26
C VAL A 139 9.91 6.66 1.17
N GLY A 140 11.09 6.35 0.67
CA GLY A 140 12.36 6.66 1.32
C GLY A 140 13.17 7.63 0.49
N VAL A 141 13.94 8.47 1.18
CA VAL A 141 14.91 9.39 0.59
C VAL A 141 16.32 8.92 0.95
N ARG A 142 17.23 8.98 -0.01
CA ARG A 142 18.63 8.63 0.22
C ARG A 142 19.33 9.76 0.98
N LEU A 143 20.04 9.38 2.04
CA LEU A 143 20.86 10.29 2.84
C LEU A 143 22.21 10.54 2.17
#